data_1e442e16260b5b2277276cf32e60bdab
#
_entry.id   1e442e16260b5b2277276cf32e60bdab
#
_cell.length_a   1.000
_cell.length_b   1.000
_cell.length_c   1.000
_cell.angle_alpha   90.00
_cell.angle_beta   90.00
_cell.angle_gamma   90.00
#
_symmetry.space_group_name_H-M   'P 1'
#
loop_
_entity.id
_entity.type
_entity.pdbx_description
1 polymer ?
#
loop_
_entity_poly.entity_id
_entity_poly.type
_entity_poly.pdbx_seq_one_letter_code
_entity_poly.pdbx_strand_id
1 'polypeptide(L)'
;MKLIRTEDAVGHVLCHDMTQIIPGVIKDARFRKGHIVTEEDIPVLLSIGKEHLYVWEKTEGMLHEDEGAERLRRITQNENMHPSVVKEGKIELLADVDGLFQVDVERLYDVNSVDEIMIATRHTNTAVKKGDKLAGMRVIPLIIDEKRLEEAEKKAVSYTHLRAHETRHDL
;
A
#
# COMPACT_ATOMS: atom_id res chain seq x y z
N MET A 1 -4.56 -20.22 0.04
CA MET A 1 -4.35 -20.34 -1.43
C MET A 1 -5.21 -21.50 -1.93
N LYS A 2 -6.05 -21.26 -2.92
CA LYS A 2 -7.01 -22.23 -3.46
C LYS A 2 -6.92 -22.23 -4.98
N LEU A 3 -7.04 -23.39 -5.61
CA LEU A 3 -7.16 -23.54 -7.05
C LEU A 3 -8.64 -23.48 -7.40
N ILE A 4 -9.05 -22.57 -8.27
CA ILE A 4 -10.43 -22.41 -8.74
C ILE A 4 -10.46 -22.30 -10.25
N ARG A 5 -11.64 -22.48 -10.86
CA ARG A 5 -11.85 -22.22 -12.28
C ARG A 5 -11.77 -20.72 -12.54
N THR A 6 -11.28 -20.33 -13.69
CA THR A 6 -11.12 -18.90 -14.05
C THR A 6 -12.46 -18.17 -14.04
N GLU A 7 -13.53 -18.81 -14.48
CA GLU A 7 -14.88 -18.22 -14.50
C GLU A 7 -15.41 -17.88 -13.08
N ASP A 8 -14.92 -18.60 -12.07
CA ASP A 8 -15.33 -18.42 -10.66
C ASP A 8 -14.40 -17.45 -9.91
N ALA A 9 -13.41 -16.86 -10.60
CA ALA A 9 -12.33 -16.12 -9.95
C ALA A 9 -12.65 -14.63 -9.68
N VAL A 10 -13.78 -14.11 -10.14
CA VAL A 10 -14.15 -12.69 -9.93
C VAL A 10 -14.14 -12.34 -8.44
N GLY A 11 -13.47 -11.24 -8.09
CA GLY A 11 -13.32 -10.77 -6.71
C GLY A 11 -12.22 -11.47 -5.90
N HIS A 12 -11.56 -12.50 -6.45
CA HIS A 12 -10.43 -13.16 -5.82
C HIS A 12 -9.09 -12.51 -6.20
N VAL A 13 -8.09 -12.70 -5.37
CA VAL A 13 -6.75 -12.12 -5.52
C VAL A 13 -5.80 -13.15 -6.14
N LEU A 14 -5.12 -12.81 -7.24
CA LEU A 14 -4.15 -13.67 -7.89
C LEU A 14 -2.93 -13.92 -7.03
N CYS A 15 -2.54 -15.19 -6.88
CA CYS A 15 -1.35 -15.60 -6.12
C CYS A 15 -0.05 -15.46 -6.93
N HIS A 16 -0.12 -15.38 -8.25
CA HIS A 16 1.03 -15.38 -9.17
C HIS A 16 0.84 -14.40 -10.31
N ASP A 17 1.97 -13.94 -10.87
CA ASP A 17 1.97 -13.20 -12.13
C ASP A 17 1.47 -14.07 -13.28
N MET A 18 0.61 -13.51 -14.13
CA MET A 18 0.12 -14.14 -15.35
C MET A 18 0.74 -13.47 -16.55
N THR A 19 1.68 -14.17 -17.20
CA THR A 19 2.38 -13.67 -18.38
C THR A 19 1.59 -13.96 -19.65
N GLN A 20 1.45 -12.95 -20.50
CA GLN A 20 0.96 -13.10 -21.86
C GLN A 20 2.15 -13.12 -22.83
N ILE A 21 2.22 -14.14 -23.67
CA ILE A 21 3.22 -14.26 -24.75
C ILE A 21 2.50 -14.16 -26.07
N ILE A 22 2.72 -13.06 -26.80
CA ILE A 22 2.30 -12.92 -28.20
C ILE A 22 3.58 -12.90 -29.02
N PRO A 23 3.85 -13.94 -29.86
CA PRO A 23 5.09 -14.02 -30.62
C PRO A 23 5.34 -12.76 -31.46
N GLY A 24 6.51 -12.15 -31.27
CA GLY A 24 6.93 -10.94 -31.98
C GLY A 24 6.32 -9.62 -31.50
N VAL A 25 5.41 -9.63 -30.50
CA VAL A 25 4.70 -8.42 -30.06
C VAL A 25 4.85 -8.16 -28.55
N ILE A 26 4.53 -9.14 -27.70
CA ILE A 26 4.52 -8.96 -26.24
C ILE A 26 5.04 -10.20 -25.52
N LYS A 27 5.93 -9.96 -24.53
CA LYS A 27 6.30 -10.92 -23.48
C LYS A 27 6.36 -10.16 -22.18
N ASP A 28 5.21 -9.97 -21.52
CA ASP A 28 5.14 -9.26 -20.24
C ASP A 28 4.04 -9.87 -19.33
N ALA A 29 4.12 -9.57 -18.04
CA ALA A 29 3.08 -9.91 -17.08
C ALA A 29 1.82 -9.10 -17.41
N ARG A 30 0.77 -9.78 -17.89
CA ARG A 30 -0.54 -9.18 -18.19
C ARG A 30 -1.30 -8.88 -16.90
N PHE A 31 -1.21 -9.79 -15.93
CA PHE A 31 -1.74 -9.61 -14.59
C PHE A 31 -0.63 -9.93 -13.59
N ARG A 32 -0.52 -9.10 -12.58
CA ARG A 32 0.48 -9.27 -11.53
C ARG A 32 -0.11 -10.00 -10.32
N LYS A 33 0.74 -10.63 -9.55
CA LYS A 33 0.44 -11.12 -8.21
C LYS A 33 -0.21 -9.97 -7.41
N GLY A 34 -1.31 -10.26 -6.70
CA GLY A 34 -2.06 -9.25 -5.97
C GLY A 34 -3.19 -8.60 -6.76
N HIS A 35 -3.31 -8.85 -8.07
CA HIS A 35 -4.42 -8.34 -8.87
C HIS A 35 -5.75 -8.96 -8.45
N ILE A 36 -6.78 -8.13 -8.23
CA ILE A 36 -8.15 -8.57 -7.98
C ILE A 36 -8.80 -8.82 -9.31
N VAL A 37 -9.24 -10.06 -9.53
CA VAL A 37 -9.85 -10.48 -10.80
C VAL A 37 -11.21 -9.81 -10.97
N THR A 38 -11.42 -9.17 -12.13
CA THR A 38 -12.69 -8.56 -12.54
C THR A 38 -13.40 -9.41 -13.59
N GLU A 39 -14.67 -9.12 -13.88
CA GLU A 39 -15.41 -9.79 -14.96
C GLU A 39 -14.73 -9.61 -16.33
N GLU A 40 -14.14 -8.44 -16.58
CA GLU A 40 -13.44 -8.10 -17.83
C GLU A 40 -12.14 -8.88 -18.01
N ASP A 41 -11.54 -9.37 -16.93
CA ASP A 41 -10.29 -10.14 -16.96
C ASP A 41 -10.52 -11.59 -17.40
N ILE A 42 -11.71 -12.14 -17.16
CA ILE A 42 -12.02 -13.56 -17.44
C ILE A 42 -11.74 -13.94 -18.90
N PRO A 43 -12.25 -13.22 -19.91
CA PRO A 43 -11.96 -13.55 -21.30
C PRO A 43 -10.46 -13.49 -21.64
N VAL A 44 -9.74 -12.54 -21.04
CA VAL A 44 -8.30 -12.37 -21.25
C VAL A 44 -7.53 -13.52 -20.64
N LEU A 45 -7.84 -13.91 -19.39
CA LEU A 45 -7.23 -15.04 -18.69
C LEU A 45 -7.43 -16.35 -19.45
N LEU A 46 -8.64 -16.61 -19.93
CA LEU A 46 -8.95 -17.77 -20.74
C LEU A 46 -8.19 -17.75 -22.07
N SER A 47 -8.08 -16.59 -22.73
CA SER A 47 -7.36 -16.42 -24.01
C SER A 47 -5.86 -16.72 -23.91
N ILE A 48 -5.25 -16.52 -22.73
CA ILE A 48 -3.85 -16.88 -22.44
C ILE A 48 -3.69 -18.30 -21.90
N GLY A 49 -4.74 -19.12 -21.99
CA GLY A 49 -4.73 -20.53 -21.60
C GLY A 49 -4.83 -20.80 -20.12
N LYS A 50 -5.38 -19.86 -19.34
CA LYS A 50 -5.56 -20.01 -17.89
C LYS A 50 -6.98 -20.45 -17.58
N GLU A 51 -7.24 -21.75 -17.63
CA GLU A 51 -8.54 -22.33 -17.25
C GLU A 51 -8.73 -22.41 -15.72
N HIS A 52 -7.63 -22.47 -14.97
CA HIS A 52 -7.62 -22.49 -13.52
C HIS A 52 -6.60 -21.48 -12.97
N LEU A 53 -6.93 -20.87 -11.83
CA LEU A 53 -6.13 -19.88 -11.15
C LEU A 53 -5.87 -20.26 -9.69
N TYR A 54 -4.65 -20.00 -9.24
CA TYR A 54 -4.35 -20.01 -7.81
C TYR A 54 -4.69 -18.63 -7.25
N VAL A 55 -5.65 -18.59 -6.31
CA VAL A 55 -6.16 -17.37 -5.71
C VAL A 55 -6.12 -17.39 -4.20
N TRP A 56 -6.09 -16.19 -3.62
CA TRP A 56 -6.40 -15.97 -2.22
C TRP A 56 -7.89 -15.64 -2.09
N GLU A 57 -8.55 -16.28 -1.16
CA GLU A 57 -9.94 -15.98 -0.82
C GLU A 57 -9.95 -14.82 0.17
N LYS A 58 -10.58 -13.72 -0.20
CA LYS A 58 -10.82 -12.60 0.72
C LYS A 58 -12.02 -12.99 1.58
N THR A 59 -11.75 -13.48 2.78
CA THR A 59 -12.77 -13.79 3.78
C THR A 59 -13.13 -12.55 4.60
N GLU A 60 -14.28 -12.57 5.27
CA GLU A 60 -14.68 -11.51 6.21
C GLU A 60 -13.58 -11.27 7.27
N GLY A 61 -13.28 -10.01 7.55
CA GLY A 61 -12.19 -9.61 8.46
C GLY A 61 -10.80 -9.63 7.84
N MET A 62 -10.68 -9.88 6.52
CA MET A 62 -9.42 -9.80 5.78
C MET A 62 -9.46 -8.65 4.77
N LEU A 63 -8.36 -7.90 4.70
CA LEU A 63 -8.20 -6.77 3.80
C LEU A 63 -7.13 -7.05 2.74
N HIS A 64 -7.35 -6.53 1.54
CA HIS A 64 -6.33 -6.51 0.48
C HIS A 64 -5.16 -5.59 0.87
N GLU A 65 -3.94 -5.86 0.36
CA GLU A 65 -2.75 -5.06 0.67
C GLU A 65 -2.93 -3.56 0.41
N ASP A 66 -3.68 -3.18 -0.64
CA ASP A 66 -3.95 -1.78 -0.96
C ASP A 66 -4.88 -1.12 0.07
N GLU A 67 -5.90 -1.85 0.54
CA GLU A 67 -6.80 -1.39 1.62
C GLU A 67 -6.03 -1.23 2.94
N GLY A 68 -5.13 -2.18 3.23
CA GLY A 68 -4.24 -2.12 4.39
C GLY A 68 -3.28 -0.94 4.34
N ALA A 69 -2.65 -0.70 3.19
CA ALA A 69 -1.77 0.46 2.99
C ALA A 69 -2.52 1.78 3.16
N GLU A 70 -3.77 1.86 2.68
CA GLU A 70 -4.61 3.04 2.85
C GLU A 70 -4.97 3.31 4.32
N ARG A 71 -5.20 2.28 5.12
CA ARG A 71 -5.41 2.43 6.56
C ARG A 71 -4.14 2.91 7.27
N LEU A 72 -2.97 2.37 6.92
CA LEU A 72 -1.68 2.87 7.43
C LEU A 72 -1.44 4.34 7.03
N ARG A 73 -1.81 4.72 5.80
CA ARG A 73 -1.74 6.12 5.37
C ARG A 73 -2.55 7.04 6.27
N ARG A 74 -3.78 6.68 6.62
CA ARG A 74 -4.66 7.51 7.46
C ARG A 74 -4.08 7.80 8.83
N ILE A 75 -3.37 6.86 9.42
CA ILE A 75 -2.71 7.04 10.73
C ILE A 75 -1.38 7.78 10.64
N THR A 76 -0.78 7.84 9.43
CA THR A 76 0.54 8.46 9.21
C THR A 76 0.43 9.88 8.67
N GLN A 77 -0.53 10.13 7.78
CA GLN A 77 -0.68 11.42 7.12
C GLN A 77 -1.20 12.50 8.05
N ASN A 78 -0.57 13.68 8.00
CA ASN A 78 -0.99 14.87 8.71
C ASN A 78 -1.02 16.06 7.74
N GLU A 79 -1.17 17.28 8.27
CA GLU A 79 -1.13 18.52 7.50
C GLU A 79 0.18 18.67 6.71
N ASN A 80 0.12 19.38 5.59
CA ASN A 80 1.25 19.66 4.70
C ASN A 80 1.88 18.42 4.05
N MET A 81 1.12 17.34 3.91
CA MET A 81 1.54 16.10 3.26
C MET A 81 0.45 15.56 2.34
N HIS A 82 0.85 14.98 1.21
CA HIS A 82 -0.07 14.24 0.35
C HIS A 82 0.46 12.84 0.04
N PRO A 83 -0.43 11.86 -0.22
CA PRO A 83 -0.03 10.51 -0.57
C PRO A 83 0.31 10.39 -2.06
N SER A 84 1.20 9.47 -2.39
CA SER A 84 1.29 8.91 -3.74
C SER A 84 0.06 8.06 -4.07
N VAL A 85 -0.09 7.67 -5.34
CA VAL A 85 -1.00 6.58 -5.69
C VAL A 85 -0.54 5.28 -5.01
N VAL A 86 -1.50 4.45 -4.59
CA VAL A 86 -1.21 3.12 -4.08
C VAL A 86 -0.67 2.24 -5.21
N LYS A 87 0.38 1.48 -4.93
CA LYS A 87 0.96 0.53 -5.86
C LYS A 87 1.54 -0.66 -5.13
N GLU A 88 1.02 -1.86 -5.42
CA GLU A 88 1.47 -3.12 -4.81
C GLU A 88 1.51 -3.04 -3.27
N GLY A 89 0.41 -2.58 -2.68
CA GLY A 89 0.27 -2.42 -1.23
C GLY A 89 1.16 -1.35 -0.60
N LYS A 90 1.78 -0.46 -1.41
CA LYS A 90 2.67 0.60 -0.93
C LYS A 90 2.09 1.99 -1.21
N ILE A 91 2.18 2.87 -0.22
CA ILE A 91 1.91 4.31 -0.34
C ILE A 91 3.11 5.07 0.22
N GLU A 92 3.45 6.18 -0.43
CA GLU A 92 4.46 7.14 0.04
C GLU A 92 3.78 8.46 0.40
N LEU A 93 4.27 9.15 1.42
CA LEU A 93 3.87 10.52 1.76
C LEU A 93 4.93 11.50 1.29
N LEU A 94 4.49 12.57 0.63
CA LEU A 94 5.34 13.62 0.10
C LEU A 94 5.02 14.95 0.80
N ALA A 95 6.03 15.80 0.94
CA ALA A 95 5.88 17.12 1.52
C ALA A 95 5.18 18.10 0.57
N ASP A 96 4.21 18.85 1.06
CA ASP A 96 3.51 19.92 0.32
C ASP A 96 4.26 21.26 0.41
N VAL A 97 5.11 21.41 1.43
CA VAL A 97 5.83 22.63 1.76
C VAL A 97 7.26 22.35 2.17
N ASP A 98 8.11 23.35 2.12
CA ASP A 98 9.42 23.34 2.78
C ASP A 98 9.20 23.45 4.29
N GLY A 99 9.91 22.66 5.08
CA GLY A 99 9.70 22.70 6.53
C GLY A 99 10.56 21.75 7.33
N LEU A 100 10.22 21.61 8.60
CA LEU A 100 10.82 20.70 9.53
C LEU A 100 9.92 19.48 9.72
N PHE A 101 10.41 18.31 9.30
CA PHE A 101 9.72 17.04 9.49
C PHE A 101 10.03 16.45 10.87
N GLN A 102 8.98 16.09 11.60
CA GLN A 102 9.08 15.52 12.95
C GLN A 102 8.27 14.24 13.04
N VAL A 103 8.82 13.28 13.75
CA VAL A 103 8.22 11.97 13.99
C VAL A 103 8.30 11.69 15.49
N ASP A 104 7.18 11.24 16.07
CA ASP A 104 7.18 10.59 17.38
C ASP A 104 7.75 9.17 17.21
N VAL A 105 9.03 9.04 17.53
CA VAL A 105 9.80 7.81 17.28
C VAL A 105 9.30 6.66 18.15
N GLU A 106 8.87 6.92 19.37
CA GLU A 106 8.36 5.88 20.27
C GLU A 106 7.06 5.29 19.74
N ARG A 107 6.13 6.14 19.31
CA ARG A 107 4.87 5.68 18.70
C ARG A 107 5.08 4.99 17.36
N LEU A 108 5.99 5.48 16.53
CA LEU A 108 6.36 4.79 15.28
C LEU A 108 6.89 3.39 15.57
N TYR A 109 7.71 3.25 16.62
CA TYR A 109 8.21 1.95 17.06
C TYR A 109 7.08 1.03 17.53
N ASP A 110 6.13 1.57 18.32
CA ASP A 110 4.97 0.81 18.78
C ASP A 110 4.09 0.34 17.64
N VAL A 111 3.83 1.20 16.64
CA VAL A 111 3.08 0.80 15.43
C VAL A 111 3.81 -0.30 14.67
N ASN A 112 5.11 -0.13 14.43
CA ASN A 112 5.92 -1.12 13.73
C ASN A 112 6.15 -2.43 14.52
N SER A 113 5.76 -2.48 15.80
CA SER A 113 5.75 -3.73 16.57
C SER A 113 4.57 -4.65 16.23
N VAL A 114 3.59 -4.15 15.47
CA VAL A 114 2.51 -4.98 14.94
C VAL A 114 3.03 -5.77 13.75
N ASP A 115 2.80 -7.09 13.77
CA ASP A 115 3.26 -7.97 12.70
C ASP A 115 2.64 -7.63 11.34
N GLU A 116 3.38 -7.92 10.28
CA GLU A 116 2.93 -7.84 8.87
C GLU A 116 2.66 -6.42 8.36
N ILE A 117 3.01 -5.39 9.12
CA ILE A 117 2.98 -4.00 8.67
C ILE A 117 4.37 -3.37 8.74
N MET A 118 4.60 -2.35 7.92
CA MET A 118 5.85 -1.61 7.92
C MET A 118 5.61 -0.15 7.54
N ILE A 119 6.12 0.75 8.37
CA ILE A 119 6.18 2.18 8.11
C ILE A 119 7.62 2.64 8.28
N ALA A 120 8.21 3.16 7.21
CA ALA A 120 9.54 3.77 7.20
C ALA A 120 9.39 5.27 7.02
N THR A 121 10.16 6.05 7.79
CA THR A 121 10.14 7.51 7.72
C THR A 121 11.54 8.07 7.54
N ARG A 122 11.65 9.35 7.15
CA ARG A 122 12.88 10.11 7.38
C ARG A 122 13.12 10.25 8.88
N HIS A 123 14.36 10.55 9.27
CA HIS A 123 14.67 10.86 10.66
C HIS A 123 13.86 12.07 11.14
N THR A 124 13.46 12.03 12.40
CA THR A 124 12.83 13.19 13.05
C THR A 124 13.76 14.40 13.06
N ASN A 125 13.19 15.60 13.08
CA ASN A 125 13.91 16.88 13.03
C ASN A 125 14.77 17.06 11.74
N THR A 126 14.29 16.54 10.60
CA THR A 126 14.94 16.70 9.30
C THR A 126 14.29 17.85 8.53
N ALA A 127 15.14 18.78 8.05
CA ALA A 127 14.68 19.79 7.10
C ALA A 127 14.35 19.13 5.75
N VAL A 128 13.18 19.43 5.22
CA VAL A 128 12.66 18.87 3.98
C VAL A 128 12.20 19.98 3.03
N LYS A 129 12.17 19.66 1.75
CA LYS A 129 11.64 20.53 0.70
C LYS A 129 10.33 19.98 0.16
N LYS A 130 9.50 20.85 -0.40
CA LYS A 130 8.31 20.46 -1.14
C LYS A 130 8.64 19.38 -2.17
N GLY A 131 7.86 18.29 -2.17
CA GLY A 131 8.04 17.12 -3.03
C GLY A 131 8.98 16.06 -2.46
N ASP A 132 9.64 16.30 -1.33
CA ASP A 132 10.45 15.28 -0.67
C ASP A 132 9.59 14.15 -0.14
N LYS A 133 10.08 12.90 -0.24
CA LYS A 133 9.46 11.75 0.39
C LYS A 133 9.71 11.78 1.89
N LEU A 134 8.65 11.73 2.68
CA LEU A 134 8.67 11.81 4.13
C LEU A 134 8.57 10.43 4.79
N ALA A 135 7.66 9.61 4.28
CA ALA A 135 7.38 8.27 4.79
C ALA A 135 6.94 7.34 3.66
N GLY A 136 7.11 6.05 3.87
CA GLY A 136 6.56 5.00 3.03
C GLY A 136 5.96 3.91 3.92
N MET A 137 4.79 3.43 3.57
CA MET A 137 4.07 2.41 4.33
C MET A 137 3.58 1.30 3.43
N ARG A 138 3.50 0.09 3.99
CA ARG A 138 2.92 -1.06 3.32
C ARG A 138 2.50 -2.13 4.32
N VAL A 139 1.58 -2.99 3.91
CA VAL A 139 1.38 -4.30 4.51
C VAL A 139 2.23 -5.34 3.76
N ILE A 140 2.75 -6.34 4.47
CA ILE A 140 3.68 -7.32 3.89
C ILE A 140 2.95 -8.40 3.09
N PRO A 141 1.83 -9.00 3.61
CA PRO A 141 1.08 -10.01 2.87
C PRO A 141 0.11 -9.37 1.87
N LEU A 142 -0.30 -10.11 0.84
CA LEU A 142 -1.34 -9.70 -0.10
C LEU A 142 -2.71 -9.49 0.55
N ILE A 143 -2.97 -10.24 1.62
CA ILE A 143 -4.19 -10.17 2.42
C ILE A 143 -3.77 -10.18 3.88
N ILE A 144 -4.25 -9.18 4.63
CA ILE A 144 -3.93 -8.98 6.06
C ILE A 144 -5.19 -9.08 6.91
N ASP A 145 -5.06 -9.59 8.13
CA ASP A 145 -6.14 -9.57 9.14
C ASP A 145 -6.41 -8.12 9.57
N GLU A 146 -7.67 -7.70 9.47
CA GLU A 146 -8.12 -6.36 9.83
C GLU A 146 -7.78 -5.99 11.28
N LYS A 147 -7.77 -6.97 12.21
CA LYS A 147 -7.41 -6.76 13.62
C LYS A 147 -6.01 -6.22 13.81
N ARG A 148 -5.05 -6.58 12.93
CA ARG A 148 -3.69 -6.04 12.97
C ARG A 148 -3.66 -4.56 12.68
N LEU A 149 -4.48 -4.12 11.72
CA LEU A 149 -4.60 -2.70 11.39
C LEU A 149 -5.33 -1.93 12.50
N GLU A 150 -6.36 -2.51 13.10
CA GLU A 150 -7.00 -1.93 14.28
C GLU A 150 -6.03 -1.78 15.46
N GLU A 151 -5.14 -2.76 15.67
CA GLU A 151 -4.09 -2.66 16.69
C GLU A 151 -3.10 -1.52 16.38
N ALA A 152 -2.66 -1.42 15.13
CA ALA A 152 -1.79 -0.35 14.67
C ALA A 152 -2.44 1.04 14.86
N GLU A 153 -3.72 1.17 14.51
CA GLU A 153 -4.51 2.39 14.69
C GLU A 153 -4.60 2.82 16.16
N LYS A 154 -4.81 1.87 17.07
CA LYS A 154 -4.83 2.15 18.53
C LYS A 154 -3.49 2.67 19.06
N LYS A 155 -2.37 2.18 18.49
CA LYS A 155 -1.01 2.61 18.86
C LYS A 155 -0.62 3.96 18.25
N ALA A 156 -1.26 4.33 17.14
CA ALA A 156 -0.83 5.40 16.22
C ALA A 156 -1.46 6.77 16.49
N VAL A 157 -1.87 7.16 17.65
CA VAL A 157 -2.46 8.50 17.84
C VAL A 157 -1.49 9.59 17.34
N SER A 158 -1.63 9.96 16.04
CA SER A 158 -0.95 11.08 15.32
C SER A 158 0.55 11.25 15.63
N TYR A 159 1.42 10.48 14.95
CA TYR A 159 2.87 10.45 15.26
C TYR A 159 3.76 11.21 14.26
N THR A 160 3.19 11.80 13.21
CA THR A 160 3.97 12.59 12.24
C THR A 160 3.47 14.03 12.17
N HIS A 161 4.40 14.97 12.02
CA HIS A 161 4.09 16.37 11.80
C HIS A 161 5.04 16.95 10.77
N LEU A 162 4.52 17.79 9.87
CA LEU A 162 5.32 18.67 9.04
C LEU A 162 4.96 20.11 9.36
N ARG A 163 5.87 20.79 10.05
CA ARG A 163 5.74 22.23 10.32
C ARG A 163 6.30 22.98 9.12
N ALA A 164 5.46 23.79 8.48
CA ALA A 164 5.88 24.70 7.42
C ALA A 164 6.96 25.67 7.93
N HIS A 165 7.91 26.01 7.09
CA HIS A 165 8.87 27.06 7.39
C HIS A 165 8.11 28.40 7.33
N GLU A 166 7.86 29.00 8.50
CA GLU A 166 7.38 30.39 8.52
C GLU A 166 8.54 31.28 8.09
N THR A 167 8.44 31.84 6.88
CA THR A 167 9.26 32.98 6.48
C THR A 167 8.80 34.17 7.28
N ARG A 168 9.45 34.44 8.41
CA ARG A 168 9.30 35.68 9.12
C ARG A 168 9.91 36.77 8.25
N HIS A 169 9.10 37.50 7.54
CA HIS A 169 9.44 38.82 7.02
C HIS A 169 9.44 39.78 8.19
N ASP A 170 10.55 39.81 8.93
CA ASP A 170 10.86 40.96 9.78
C ASP A 170 11.65 41.97 8.94
N LEU A 171 10.99 43.05 8.60
CA LEU A 171 11.60 44.29 8.18
C LEU A 171 12.30 44.96 9.34
#